data_d7c9f42b278f5c490d2dcc1f841a2d2e
#
_entry.id   d7c9f42b278f5c490d2dcc1f841a2d2e
#
_cell.length_a   1.000
_cell.length_b   1.000
_cell.length_c   1.000
_cell.angle_alpha   90.00
_cell.angle_beta   90.00
_cell.angle_gamma   90.00
#
_symmetry.space_group_name_H-M   'P 1'
#
loop_
_entity.id
_entity.type
_entity.pdbx_description
1 polymer ?
#
loop_
_entity_poly.entity_id
_entity_poly.type
_entity_poly.pdbx_seq_one_letter_code
_entity_poly.pdbx_strand_id
1 'polypeptide(L)'
;VLPYRQILSNPTLAIIEDGLQGETIWPGRNMDAIIGRVSVAAMQPEHVMERIGADALVVVPGDREDVLEVLAGLWLSGGDHPNRPLGFVLSGGYRPSARIVDLLRKADLFTVLMEGDTYTVASKVHDLLVKTHPEDVRKIDEIKSLVAGALDIDRILGVARPVPAP
;
A
#
# COMPACT_ATOMS: atom_id res chain seq x y z
N VAL A 1 20.76 -6.45 17.65
CA VAL A 1 19.97 -6.75 16.44
C VAL A 1 18.72 -5.88 16.48
N LEU A 2 18.47 -5.08 15.44
CA LEU A 2 17.26 -4.28 15.33
C LEU A 2 16.05 -5.21 15.09
N PRO A 3 14.92 -5.02 15.79
CA PRO A 3 13.72 -5.82 15.56
C PRO A 3 13.09 -5.46 14.20
N TYR A 4 12.54 -6.47 13.53
CA TYR A 4 11.77 -6.25 12.29
C TYR A 4 10.48 -5.47 12.59
N ARG A 5 10.19 -4.45 11.80
CA ARG A 5 8.96 -3.66 11.85
C ARG A 5 8.34 -3.57 10.46
N GLN A 6 7.15 -4.12 10.29
CA GLN A 6 6.45 -4.18 9.01
C GLN A 6 6.25 -2.78 8.39
N ILE A 7 5.95 -1.77 9.22
CA ILE A 7 5.79 -0.37 8.78
C ILE A 7 7.02 0.17 8.02
N LEU A 8 8.22 -0.34 8.32
CA LEU A 8 9.45 0.13 7.67
C LEU A 8 9.65 -0.47 6.28
N SER A 9 9.01 -1.60 6.01
CA SER A 9 9.16 -2.35 4.76
C SER A 9 8.05 -2.05 3.76
N ASN A 10 6.92 -1.51 4.21
CA ASN A 10 5.73 -1.35 3.38
C ASN A 10 5.47 0.13 3.05
N PRO A 11 5.14 0.48 1.80
CA PRO A 11 4.79 1.85 1.40
C PRO A 11 3.38 2.21 1.83
N THR A 12 3.10 3.52 1.83
CA THR A 12 1.74 4.05 1.88
C THR A 12 1.15 4.17 0.47
N LEU A 13 -0.17 4.39 0.37
CA LEU A 13 -0.83 4.67 -0.91
C LEU A 13 -0.26 5.93 -1.57
N ALA A 14 0.10 6.96 -0.80
CA ALA A 14 0.72 8.19 -1.32
C ALA A 14 2.05 7.90 -2.05
N ILE A 15 2.89 7.03 -1.50
CA ILE A 15 4.16 6.64 -2.14
C ILE A 15 3.90 5.87 -3.43
N ILE A 16 2.89 5.02 -3.45
CA ILE A 16 2.52 4.28 -4.65
C ILE A 16 2.02 5.24 -5.73
N GLU A 17 1.16 6.19 -5.38
CA GLU A 17 0.64 7.18 -6.33
C GLU A 17 1.79 7.96 -6.98
N ASP A 18 2.68 8.51 -6.18
CA ASP A 18 3.84 9.30 -6.66
C ASP A 18 4.80 8.44 -7.52
N GLY A 19 5.09 7.22 -7.06
CA GLY A 19 6.05 6.34 -7.73
C GLY A 19 5.55 5.71 -9.03
N LEU A 20 4.25 5.47 -9.19
CA LEU A 20 3.70 4.83 -10.39
C LEU A 20 3.59 5.77 -11.58
N GLN A 21 3.41 7.09 -11.34
CA GLN A 21 3.21 8.08 -12.42
C GLN A 21 2.07 7.70 -13.39
N GLY A 22 1.02 7.07 -12.86
CA GLY A 22 -0.18 6.71 -13.60
C GLY A 22 -1.24 7.81 -13.59
N GLU A 23 -2.36 7.58 -14.27
CA GLU A 23 -3.52 8.46 -14.18
C GLU A 23 -4.33 8.13 -12.93
N THR A 24 -4.38 9.04 -11.93
CA THR A 24 -5.20 8.84 -10.74
C THR A 24 -6.67 9.02 -11.09
N ILE A 25 -7.45 7.94 -11.07
CA ILE A 25 -8.90 7.95 -11.25
C ILE A 25 -9.59 8.43 -9.99
N TRP A 26 -9.13 7.95 -8.83
CA TRP A 26 -9.59 8.36 -7.51
C TRP A 26 -8.48 8.18 -6.46
N PRO A 27 -8.07 9.25 -5.76
CA PRO A 27 -6.98 9.15 -4.79
C PRO A 27 -7.39 8.44 -3.48
N GLY A 28 -8.69 8.39 -3.15
CA GLY A 28 -9.15 7.96 -1.83
C GLY A 28 -8.86 9.02 -0.76
N ARG A 29 -9.33 8.77 0.48
CA ARG A 29 -9.10 9.69 1.61
C ARG A 29 -7.94 9.27 2.50
N ASN A 30 -7.65 7.98 2.55
CA ASN A 30 -6.65 7.42 3.46
C ASN A 30 -5.33 7.14 2.74
N MET A 31 -4.70 8.19 2.21
CA MET A 31 -3.43 8.06 1.49
C MET A 31 -2.25 7.62 2.38
N ASP A 32 -2.38 7.77 3.70
CA ASP A 32 -1.39 7.29 4.69
C ASP A 32 -1.57 5.80 5.03
N ALA A 33 -2.56 5.12 4.44
CA ALA A 33 -2.76 3.69 4.67
C ALA A 33 -1.53 2.90 4.21
N ILE A 34 -1.03 2.05 5.10
CA ILE A 34 0.12 1.19 4.84
C ILE A 34 -0.35 -0.06 4.08
N ILE A 35 0.28 -0.32 2.95
CA ILE A 35 -0.05 -1.49 2.13
C ILE A 35 0.54 -2.74 2.79
N GLY A 36 -0.32 -3.64 3.25
CA GLY A 36 0.08 -4.89 3.87
C GLY A 36 0.62 -5.89 2.85
N ARG A 37 0.05 -5.88 1.64
CA ARG A 37 0.44 -6.77 0.54
C ARG A 37 0.02 -6.21 -0.82
N VAL A 38 0.66 -6.71 -1.87
CA VAL A 38 0.21 -6.54 -3.25
C VAL A 38 -0.35 -7.87 -3.75
N SER A 39 -1.52 -7.81 -4.38
CA SER A 39 -2.20 -8.99 -4.94
C SER A 39 -2.53 -8.75 -6.41
N VAL A 40 -2.31 -9.75 -7.25
CA VAL A 40 -2.71 -9.70 -8.67
C VAL A 40 -4.03 -10.45 -8.84
N ALA A 41 -5.06 -9.76 -9.30
CA ALA A 41 -6.40 -10.33 -9.51
C ALA A 41 -6.52 -10.94 -10.90
N ALA A 42 -5.94 -12.12 -11.08
CA ALA A 42 -5.98 -12.88 -12.34
C ALA A 42 -7.05 -13.98 -12.39
N MET A 43 -7.71 -14.24 -11.26
CA MET A 43 -8.74 -15.30 -11.12
C MET A 43 -10.15 -14.71 -11.29
N GLN A 44 -11.16 -15.58 -11.22
CA GLN A 44 -12.56 -15.16 -11.13
C GLN A 44 -12.82 -14.38 -9.83
N PRO A 45 -13.80 -13.47 -9.81
CA PRO A 45 -14.06 -12.57 -8.68
C PRO A 45 -14.18 -13.27 -7.32
N GLU A 46 -14.88 -14.41 -7.27
CA GLU A 46 -15.10 -15.18 -6.05
C GLU A 46 -13.78 -15.68 -5.45
N HIS A 47 -12.89 -16.19 -6.30
CA HIS A 47 -11.59 -16.69 -5.88
C HIS A 47 -10.62 -15.56 -5.49
N VAL A 48 -10.72 -14.40 -6.15
CA VAL A 48 -9.97 -13.19 -5.78
C VAL A 48 -10.40 -12.75 -4.39
N MET A 49 -11.72 -12.62 -4.16
CA MET A 49 -12.29 -12.18 -2.89
C MET A 49 -11.81 -13.02 -1.69
N GLU A 50 -11.66 -14.33 -1.87
CA GLU A 50 -11.18 -15.22 -0.81
C GLU A 50 -9.69 -15.04 -0.46
N ARG A 51 -8.89 -14.52 -1.39
CA ARG A 51 -7.43 -14.59 -1.33
C ARG A 51 -6.71 -13.26 -1.16
N ILE A 52 -7.38 -12.13 -1.44
CA ILE A 52 -6.71 -10.83 -1.45
C ILE A 52 -6.19 -10.41 -0.06
N GLY A 53 -6.90 -10.74 1.01
CA GLY A 53 -6.56 -10.34 2.38
C GLY A 53 -6.83 -8.86 2.67
N ALA A 54 -6.75 -8.50 3.95
CA ALA A 54 -6.84 -7.12 4.39
C ALA A 54 -5.63 -6.30 3.92
N ASP A 55 -5.81 -5.00 3.82
CA ASP A 55 -4.75 -4.02 3.48
C ASP A 55 -4.02 -4.32 2.17
N ALA A 56 -4.71 -5.01 1.24
CA ALA A 56 -4.16 -5.33 -0.07
C ALA A 56 -4.31 -4.16 -1.05
N LEU A 57 -3.23 -3.86 -1.79
CA LEU A 57 -3.30 -3.13 -3.04
C LEU A 57 -3.45 -4.16 -4.17
N VAL A 58 -4.51 -4.04 -4.97
CA VAL A 58 -4.86 -5.04 -5.98
C VAL A 58 -4.47 -4.55 -7.37
N VAL A 59 -3.59 -5.29 -8.05
CA VAL A 59 -3.28 -5.08 -9.47
C VAL A 59 -4.25 -5.91 -10.31
N VAL A 60 -4.99 -5.25 -11.20
CA VAL A 60 -6.03 -5.87 -12.03
C VAL A 60 -6.14 -5.17 -13.37
N PRO A 61 -6.41 -5.88 -14.50
CA PRO A 61 -6.71 -5.21 -15.76
C PRO A 61 -7.93 -4.30 -15.64
N GLY A 62 -7.86 -3.10 -16.23
CA GLY A 62 -8.92 -2.09 -16.08
C GLY A 62 -10.27 -2.50 -16.71
N ASP A 63 -10.27 -3.49 -17.62
CA ASP A 63 -11.47 -4.07 -18.23
C ASP A 63 -12.12 -5.21 -17.39
N ARG A 64 -11.50 -5.61 -16.28
CA ARG A 64 -12.06 -6.61 -15.36
C ARG A 64 -13.07 -5.97 -14.38
N GLU A 65 -14.12 -5.38 -14.95
CA GLU A 65 -15.18 -4.72 -14.19
C GLU A 65 -15.91 -5.66 -13.22
N ASP A 66 -15.97 -6.94 -13.54
CA ASP A 66 -16.50 -8.01 -12.68
C ASP A 66 -15.76 -8.08 -11.33
N VAL A 67 -14.43 -8.05 -11.36
CA VAL A 67 -13.59 -8.07 -10.16
C VAL A 67 -13.73 -6.75 -9.38
N LEU A 68 -13.67 -5.61 -10.08
CA LEU A 68 -13.79 -4.28 -9.47
C LEU A 68 -15.11 -4.11 -8.74
N GLU A 69 -16.22 -4.56 -9.34
CA GLU A 69 -17.55 -4.47 -8.76
C GLU A 69 -17.68 -5.29 -7.48
N VAL A 70 -17.24 -6.55 -7.50
CA VAL A 70 -17.30 -7.44 -6.34
C VAL A 70 -16.48 -6.91 -5.19
N LEU A 71 -15.24 -6.48 -5.45
CA LEU A 71 -14.35 -5.99 -4.40
C LEU A 71 -14.77 -4.63 -3.83
N ALA A 72 -15.27 -3.71 -4.66
CA ALA A 72 -15.84 -2.46 -4.18
C ALA A 72 -17.12 -2.71 -3.35
N GLY A 73 -17.91 -3.71 -3.72
CA GLY A 73 -19.10 -4.13 -3.00
C GLY A 73 -18.83 -4.53 -1.55
N LEU A 74 -17.64 -5.08 -1.24
CA LEU A 74 -17.24 -5.41 0.14
C LEU A 74 -17.18 -4.18 1.04
N TRP A 75 -16.84 -3.00 0.52
CA TRP A 75 -16.84 -1.75 1.27
C TRP A 75 -18.23 -1.18 1.47
N LEU A 76 -19.10 -1.34 0.48
CA LEU A 76 -20.43 -0.75 0.47
C LEU A 76 -21.45 -1.59 1.23
N SER A 77 -21.21 -2.90 1.39
CA SER A 77 -22.12 -3.81 2.12
C SER A 77 -22.15 -3.59 3.63
N GLY A 78 -21.27 -2.74 4.17
CA GLY A 78 -21.12 -2.55 5.63
C GLY A 78 -20.47 -3.74 6.33
N GLY A 79 -20.30 -3.64 7.64
CA GLY A 79 -19.66 -4.68 8.44
C GLY A 79 -18.14 -4.71 8.29
N ASP A 80 -17.49 -5.54 9.09
CA ASP A 80 -16.03 -5.75 9.03
C ASP A 80 -15.73 -6.98 8.17
N HIS A 81 -15.22 -6.75 6.95
CA HIS A 81 -14.85 -7.83 6.04
C HIS A 81 -13.34 -7.97 5.98
N PRO A 82 -12.77 -9.16 6.30
CA PRO A 82 -11.32 -9.35 6.42
C PRO A 82 -10.54 -9.16 5.11
N ASN A 83 -11.23 -9.22 3.97
CA ASN A 83 -10.63 -9.17 2.64
C ASN A 83 -10.95 -7.88 1.87
N ARG A 84 -11.00 -6.74 2.56
CA ARG A 84 -11.20 -5.44 1.91
C ARG A 84 -9.90 -4.91 1.35
N PRO A 85 -9.85 -4.58 0.04
CA PRO A 85 -8.67 -3.93 -0.53
C PRO A 85 -8.56 -2.47 -0.07
N LEU A 86 -7.35 -1.94 -0.07
CA LEU A 86 -7.10 -0.49 0.10
C LEU A 86 -7.34 0.27 -1.20
N GLY A 87 -7.15 -0.39 -2.34
CA GLY A 87 -7.31 0.23 -3.64
C GLY A 87 -6.87 -0.67 -4.79
N PHE A 88 -6.86 -0.07 -5.98
CA PHE A 88 -6.58 -0.73 -7.23
C PHE A 88 -5.48 -0.02 -8.04
N VAL A 89 -4.61 -0.81 -8.65
CA VAL A 89 -3.75 -0.41 -9.75
C VAL A 89 -4.27 -1.09 -11.01
N LEU A 90 -4.91 -0.32 -11.88
CA LEU A 90 -5.49 -0.82 -13.12
C LEU A 90 -4.42 -0.90 -14.19
N SER A 91 -4.25 -2.07 -14.81
CA SER A 91 -3.29 -2.29 -15.88
C SER A 91 -3.96 -2.30 -17.27
N GLY A 92 -3.15 -2.18 -18.31
CA GLY A 92 -3.58 -2.30 -19.72
C GLY A 92 -4.09 -1.02 -20.34
N GLY A 93 -4.13 0.10 -19.63
CA GLY A 93 -4.65 1.38 -20.15
C GLY A 93 -6.17 1.41 -20.34
N TYR A 94 -6.89 0.36 -19.96
CA TYR A 94 -8.35 0.31 -20.09
C TYR A 94 -9.03 0.99 -18.93
N ARG A 95 -9.67 2.15 -19.20
CA ARG A 95 -10.47 2.85 -18.19
C ARG A 95 -11.80 2.13 -17.99
N PRO A 96 -12.19 1.78 -16.76
CA PRO A 96 -13.50 1.21 -16.45
C PRO A 96 -14.65 2.14 -16.86
N SER A 97 -15.85 1.58 -17.03
CA SER A 97 -17.08 2.35 -17.29
C SER A 97 -17.36 3.38 -16.19
N ALA A 98 -18.08 4.44 -16.53
CA ALA A 98 -18.48 5.47 -15.57
C ALA A 98 -19.20 4.89 -14.35
N ARG A 99 -19.98 3.82 -14.53
CA ARG A 99 -20.67 3.09 -13.45
C ARG A 99 -19.67 2.54 -12.43
N ILE A 100 -18.62 1.89 -12.90
CA ILE A 100 -17.57 1.30 -12.03
C ILE A 100 -16.75 2.40 -11.37
N VAL A 101 -16.37 3.46 -12.10
CA VAL A 101 -15.66 4.60 -11.52
C VAL A 101 -16.47 5.23 -10.37
N ASP A 102 -17.78 5.41 -10.55
CA ASP A 102 -18.66 5.94 -9.50
C ASP A 102 -18.77 4.99 -8.30
N LEU A 103 -18.75 3.68 -8.54
CA LEU A 103 -18.75 2.66 -7.50
C LEU A 103 -17.46 2.74 -6.66
N LEU A 104 -16.30 2.82 -7.32
CA LEU A 104 -14.99 2.94 -6.67
C LEU A 104 -14.87 4.22 -5.83
N ARG A 105 -15.41 5.34 -6.33
CA ARG A 105 -15.50 6.61 -5.60
C ARG A 105 -16.38 6.50 -4.35
N LYS A 106 -17.56 5.88 -4.48
CA LYS A 106 -18.46 5.66 -3.33
C LYS A 106 -17.84 4.76 -2.27
N ALA A 107 -17.08 3.76 -2.68
CA ALA A 107 -16.34 2.88 -1.78
C ALA A 107 -15.06 3.54 -1.23
N ASP A 108 -14.71 4.73 -1.70
CA ASP A 108 -13.52 5.50 -1.34
C ASP A 108 -12.19 4.74 -1.54
N LEU A 109 -12.11 3.96 -2.63
CA LEU A 109 -10.99 3.10 -2.95
C LEU A 109 -9.98 3.82 -3.84
N PHE A 110 -8.73 3.96 -3.37
CA PHE A 110 -7.64 4.42 -4.20
C PHE A 110 -7.62 3.69 -5.53
N THR A 111 -7.53 4.43 -6.64
CA THR A 111 -7.54 3.83 -7.98
C THR A 111 -6.67 4.63 -8.93
N VAL A 112 -5.65 3.98 -9.48
CA VAL A 112 -4.73 4.53 -10.48
C VAL A 112 -4.71 3.65 -11.72
N LEU A 113 -4.69 4.27 -12.91
CA LEU A 113 -4.63 3.61 -14.21
C LEU A 113 -3.22 3.67 -14.79
N MET A 114 -2.74 2.53 -15.27
CA MET A 114 -1.42 2.34 -15.89
C MET A 114 -1.54 1.74 -17.29
N GLU A 115 -0.72 2.20 -18.23
CA GLU A 115 -0.70 1.72 -19.63
C GLU A 115 -0.08 0.33 -19.81
N GLY A 116 0.83 -0.09 -18.94
CA GLY A 116 1.56 -1.36 -19.06
C GLY A 116 0.68 -2.59 -18.83
N ASP A 117 1.12 -3.75 -19.34
CA ASP A 117 0.52 -5.04 -19.02
C ASP A 117 0.58 -5.36 -17.53
N THR A 118 -0.23 -6.33 -17.08
CA THR A 118 -0.39 -6.65 -15.65
C THR A 118 0.93 -7.07 -14.99
N TYR A 119 1.80 -7.80 -15.70
CA TYR A 119 3.09 -8.21 -15.14
C TYR A 119 4.03 -7.02 -14.94
N THR A 120 4.13 -6.15 -15.96
CA THR A 120 4.93 -4.93 -15.90
C THR A 120 4.48 -4.00 -14.77
N VAL A 121 3.16 -3.80 -14.65
CA VAL A 121 2.57 -2.97 -13.60
C VAL A 121 2.79 -3.57 -12.21
N ALA A 122 2.56 -4.88 -12.04
CA ALA A 122 2.80 -5.56 -10.77
C ALA A 122 4.26 -5.51 -10.34
N SER A 123 5.20 -5.64 -11.30
CA SER A 123 6.64 -5.49 -11.04
C SER A 123 7.00 -4.09 -10.58
N LYS A 124 6.47 -3.05 -11.23
CA LYS A 124 6.67 -1.65 -10.79
C LYS A 124 6.16 -1.40 -9.37
N VAL A 125 4.95 -1.89 -9.06
CA VAL A 125 4.39 -1.78 -7.70
C VAL A 125 5.30 -2.50 -6.70
N HIS A 126 5.79 -3.69 -7.05
CA HIS A 126 6.69 -4.46 -6.18
C HIS A 126 8.00 -3.72 -5.89
N ASP A 127 8.59 -3.08 -6.90
CA ASP A 127 9.84 -2.34 -6.76
C ASP A 127 9.72 -1.10 -5.86
N LEU A 128 8.51 -0.52 -5.74
CA LEU A 128 8.23 0.60 -4.85
C LEU A 128 8.09 0.17 -3.37
N LEU A 129 7.90 -1.12 -3.08
CA LEU A 129 7.70 -1.60 -1.71
C LEU A 129 8.92 -1.39 -0.78
N VAL A 130 10.11 -1.18 -1.32
CA VAL A 130 11.36 -1.30 -0.56
C VAL A 130 11.96 0.05 -0.14
N LYS A 131 11.50 1.20 -0.68
CA LYS A 131 12.15 2.50 -0.47
C LYS A 131 11.44 3.34 0.60
N THR A 132 12.21 3.96 1.51
CA THR A 132 11.72 5.00 2.42
C THR A 132 11.92 6.36 1.76
N HIS A 133 10.86 7.15 1.65
CA HIS A 133 10.89 8.50 1.09
C HIS A 133 10.99 9.57 2.19
N PRO A 134 11.51 10.78 1.89
CA PRO A 134 11.62 11.86 2.86
C PRO A 134 10.28 12.27 3.49
N GLU A 135 9.18 12.07 2.77
CA GLU A 135 7.81 12.38 3.18
C GLU A 135 7.21 11.33 4.12
N ASP A 136 7.86 10.18 4.28
CA ASP A 136 7.42 9.08 5.15
C ASP A 136 7.65 9.40 6.65
N VAL A 137 7.05 10.46 7.16
CA VAL A 137 7.25 10.95 8.55
C VAL A 137 7.06 9.83 9.57
N ARG A 138 6.02 8.99 9.43
CA ARG A 138 5.74 7.88 10.34
C ARG A 138 6.84 6.81 10.31
N LYS A 139 7.37 6.46 9.14
CA LYS A 139 8.49 5.53 9.01
C LYS A 139 9.77 6.12 9.60
N ILE A 140 10.02 7.39 9.32
CA ILE A 140 11.20 8.11 9.83
C ILE A 140 11.16 8.15 11.36
N ASP A 141 10.03 8.43 11.97
CA ASP A 141 9.89 8.48 13.43
C ASP A 141 10.04 7.08 14.06
N GLU A 142 9.49 6.04 13.43
CA GLU A 142 9.71 4.65 13.87
C GLU A 142 11.19 4.24 13.75
N ILE A 143 11.88 4.60 12.66
CA ILE A 143 13.32 4.36 12.49
C ILE A 143 14.11 5.07 13.61
N LYS A 144 13.84 6.34 13.89
CA LYS A 144 14.49 7.09 14.96
C LYS A 144 14.27 6.43 16.32
N SER A 145 13.04 6.02 16.62
CA SER A 145 12.69 5.34 17.87
C SER A 145 13.42 4.01 18.03
N LEU A 146 13.46 3.19 16.97
CA LEU A 146 14.17 1.91 16.96
C LEU A 146 15.68 2.10 17.15
N VAL A 147 16.28 3.07 16.47
CA VAL A 147 17.71 3.37 16.58
C VAL A 147 18.03 3.85 17.99
N ALA A 148 17.25 4.79 18.54
CA ALA A 148 17.46 5.31 19.90
C ALA A 148 17.29 4.23 20.98
N GLY A 149 16.36 3.29 20.80
CA GLY A 149 16.12 2.20 21.75
C GLY A 149 17.11 1.03 21.66
N ALA A 150 17.73 0.82 20.50
CA ALA A 150 18.56 -0.35 20.22
C ALA A 150 20.08 -0.05 20.18
N LEU A 151 20.46 1.21 20.01
CA LEU A 151 21.87 1.63 19.92
C LEU A 151 22.25 2.51 21.11
N ASP A 152 23.34 2.14 21.79
CA ASP A 152 24.01 3.00 22.76
C ASP A 152 24.91 3.98 21.97
N ILE A 153 24.33 5.12 21.62
CA ILE A 153 24.98 6.14 20.78
C ILE A 153 26.24 6.69 21.49
N ASP A 154 26.18 6.87 22.80
CA ASP A 154 27.31 7.35 23.59
C ASP A 154 28.50 6.39 23.50
N ARG A 155 28.21 5.09 23.55
CA ARG A 155 29.24 4.05 23.38
C ARG A 155 29.82 4.01 21.96
N ILE A 156 29.00 4.25 20.95
CA ILE A 156 29.46 4.29 19.54
C ILE A 156 30.33 5.52 19.28
N LEU A 157 29.95 6.67 19.83
CA LEU A 157 30.70 7.92 19.69
C LEU A 157 31.92 8.03 20.61
N GLY A 158 32.16 7.01 21.45
CA GLY A 158 33.28 7.03 22.40
C GLY A 158 33.13 8.09 23.51
N VAL A 159 31.92 8.57 23.76
CA VAL A 159 31.69 9.52 24.84
C VAL A 159 31.77 8.77 26.17
N ALA A 160 32.77 9.09 26.97
CA ALA A 160 32.95 8.51 28.29
C ALA A 160 31.76 8.90 29.20
N ARG A 161 31.00 7.91 29.66
CA ARG A 161 29.99 8.17 30.71
C ARG A 161 30.70 8.58 31.98
N PRO A 162 30.32 9.69 32.67
CA PRO A 162 30.83 9.99 33.96
C PRO A 162 30.54 8.82 34.91
N VAL A 163 31.57 8.27 35.54
CA VAL A 163 31.42 7.24 36.57
C VAL A 163 30.68 7.87 37.74
N PRO A 164 29.59 7.31 38.22
CA PRO A 164 28.94 7.83 39.44
C PRO A 164 29.97 7.78 40.59
N ALA A 165 30.14 8.88 41.26
CA ALA A 165 31.01 9.00 42.44
C ALA A 165 30.48 8.06 43.57
N PRO A 166 31.39 7.49 44.39
CA PRO A 166 31.09 6.53 45.43
C PRO A 166 30.16 7.09 46.54
#